data_008af729e5992fcf784255dd04bb136d
#
_entry.id   008af729e5992fcf784255dd04bb136d
#
_cell.length_a   1.000
_cell.length_b   1.000
_cell.length_c   1.000
_cell.angle_alpha   90.00
_cell.angle_beta   90.00
_cell.angle_gamma   90.00
#
_symmetry.space_group_name_H-M   'P 1'
#
loop_
_entity.id
_entity.type
_entity.pdbx_description
1 polymer ?
#
loop_
_entity_poly.entity_id
_entity_poly.type
_entity_poly.pdbx_seq_one_letter_code
_entity_poly.pdbx_strand_id
1 'polypeptide(L)'
;MISVMICDDIKEIRDNLKQMIDSQEDMKVVSMAETAEEAIRSAREKRPDVILMDVQMDEVNSGILATHAITNSLPHTRVIMLTVHNNDDIIADAYRVGAVDYILKDATRDAVCDSIRKVYQNEEFLGKLIAKVLRDKMSKMQKQEISILYLINHLFALTPTEMMILKLLYQKKTRKMIAKEKFISEETVKIHIRHILRKLDFNTTSEMVSNLRHMGVMEYFEEREG
;
A
#
# COMPACT_ATOMS: atom_id res chain seq x y z
N MET A 1 35.31 0.54 -2.82
CA MET A 1 34.89 -0.26 -1.64
C MET A 1 33.57 0.32 -1.19
N ILE A 2 32.50 -0.48 -1.18
CA ILE A 2 31.15 -0.05 -0.82
C ILE A 2 31.06 0.14 0.69
N SER A 3 30.70 1.33 1.15
CA SER A 3 30.48 1.61 2.57
C SER A 3 29.06 1.25 2.98
N VAL A 4 28.92 0.33 3.93
CA VAL A 4 27.63 -0.20 4.37
C VAL A 4 27.36 0.17 5.82
N MET A 5 26.14 0.60 6.11
CA MET A 5 25.64 0.79 7.46
C MET A 5 24.57 -0.26 7.77
N ILE A 6 24.51 -0.76 9.00
CA ILE A 6 23.55 -1.75 9.46
C ILE A 6 22.72 -1.16 10.58
N CYS A 7 21.39 -1.25 10.46
CA CYS A 7 20.42 -0.76 11.45
C CYS A 7 19.45 -1.88 11.81
N ASP A 8 19.52 -2.37 13.04
CA ASP A 8 18.69 -3.45 13.59
C ASP A 8 18.75 -3.36 15.12
N ASP A 9 17.69 -3.60 15.86
CA ASP A 9 17.72 -3.55 17.33
C ASP A 9 18.37 -4.80 17.95
N ILE A 10 18.41 -5.92 17.21
CA ILE A 10 18.96 -7.19 17.67
C ILE A 10 20.48 -7.23 17.39
N LYS A 11 21.27 -7.21 18.46
CA LYS A 11 22.73 -7.20 18.38
C LYS A 11 23.29 -8.38 17.57
N GLU A 12 22.77 -9.57 17.76
CA GLU A 12 23.22 -10.79 17.08
C GLU A 12 23.04 -10.68 15.56
N ILE A 13 21.97 -10.04 15.11
CA ILE A 13 21.72 -9.79 13.68
C ILE A 13 22.76 -8.80 13.14
N ARG A 14 22.98 -7.69 13.85
CA ARG A 14 24.01 -6.71 13.45
C ARG A 14 25.39 -7.34 13.34
N ASP A 15 25.79 -8.15 14.33
CA ASP A 15 27.10 -8.81 14.35
C ASP A 15 27.25 -9.84 13.21
N ASN A 16 26.21 -10.63 12.93
CA ASN A 16 26.18 -11.58 11.83
C ASN A 16 26.27 -10.89 10.47
N LEU A 17 25.49 -9.84 10.25
CA LEU A 17 25.53 -9.04 9.02
C LEU A 17 26.89 -8.37 8.84
N LYS A 18 27.46 -7.83 9.92
CA LYS A 18 28.80 -7.24 9.89
C LYS A 18 29.84 -8.26 9.47
N GLN A 19 29.88 -9.45 10.08
CA GLN A 19 30.82 -10.51 9.72
C GLN A 19 30.64 -10.94 8.25
N MET A 20 29.41 -11.05 7.79
CA MET A 20 29.07 -11.39 6.42
C MET A 20 29.63 -10.36 5.43
N ILE A 21 29.39 -9.07 5.67
CA ILE A 21 29.77 -7.97 4.80
C ILE A 21 31.29 -7.76 4.83
N ASP A 22 31.89 -7.68 6.01
CA ASP A 22 33.33 -7.45 6.17
C ASP A 22 34.21 -8.62 5.65
N SER A 23 33.60 -9.79 5.39
CA SER A 23 34.31 -10.92 4.74
C SER A 23 34.36 -10.79 3.21
N GLN A 24 33.73 -9.78 2.62
CA GLN A 24 33.80 -9.47 1.20
C GLN A 24 34.93 -8.45 0.95
N GLU A 25 35.65 -8.61 -0.16
CA GLU A 25 36.77 -7.71 -0.51
C GLU A 25 36.33 -6.34 -1.00
N ASP A 26 35.10 -6.23 -1.50
CA ASP A 26 34.53 -5.06 -2.19
C ASP A 26 33.65 -4.18 -1.32
N MET A 27 33.32 -4.58 -0.09
CA MET A 27 32.44 -3.82 0.81
C MET A 27 32.91 -3.86 2.26
N LYS A 28 32.50 -2.86 3.06
CA LYS A 28 32.83 -2.74 4.48
C LYS A 28 31.75 -2.07 5.29
N VAL A 29 31.54 -2.58 6.50
CA VAL A 29 30.65 -1.93 7.46
C VAL A 29 31.35 -0.72 8.08
N VAL A 30 30.75 0.47 7.92
CA VAL A 30 31.29 1.75 8.42
C VAL A 30 30.59 2.23 9.70
N SER A 31 29.37 1.77 9.95
CA SER A 31 28.64 2.01 11.21
C SER A 31 27.51 1.02 11.42
N MET A 32 27.06 0.94 12.67
CA MET A 32 25.87 0.18 13.08
C MET A 32 25.01 1.06 13.98
N ALA A 33 23.70 0.86 13.97
CA ALA A 33 22.74 1.54 14.83
C ALA A 33 21.70 0.55 15.37
N GLU A 34 21.19 0.80 16.56
CA GLU A 34 20.17 -0.04 17.20
C GLU A 34 18.80 0.66 17.31
N THR A 35 18.76 1.96 17.07
CA THR A 35 17.51 2.76 17.06
C THR A 35 17.40 3.60 15.80
N ALA A 36 16.18 4.03 15.49
CA ALA A 36 15.90 4.92 14.36
C ALA A 36 16.64 6.27 14.49
N GLU A 37 16.70 6.83 15.69
CA GLU A 37 17.40 8.10 15.96
C GLU A 37 18.90 7.96 15.72
N GLU A 38 19.51 6.89 16.24
CA GLU A 38 20.93 6.59 16.01
C GLU A 38 21.22 6.37 14.54
N ALA A 39 20.34 5.67 13.82
CA ALA A 39 20.45 5.44 12.39
C ALA A 39 20.51 6.74 11.60
N ILE A 40 19.58 7.67 11.86
CA ILE A 40 19.53 8.98 11.20
C ILE A 40 20.79 9.81 11.50
N ARG A 41 21.23 9.86 12.76
CA ARG A 41 22.43 10.58 13.18
C ARG A 41 23.67 10.01 12.51
N SER A 42 23.87 8.69 12.60
CA SER A 42 25.05 8.00 12.08
C SER A 42 25.11 8.05 10.54
N ALA A 43 23.96 7.96 9.86
CA ALA A 43 23.91 8.11 8.40
C ALA A 43 24.40 9.50 7.94
N ARG A 44 24.01 10.56 8.63
CA ARG A 44 24.45 11.94 8.33
C ARG A 44 25.95 12.14 8.53
N GLU A 45 26.53 11.52 9.57
CA GLU A 45 27.96 11.61 9.89
C GLU A 45 28.82 10.77 8.94
N LYS A 46 28.43 9.53 8.69
CA LYS A 46 29.23 8.56 7.94
C LYS A 46 28.96 8.56 6.44
N ARG A 47 27.78 9.04 6.00
CA ARG A 47 27.33 9.08 4.61
C ARG A 47 27.58 7.75 3.87
N PRO A 48 27.01 6.64 4.36
CA PRO A 48 27.23 5.34 3.74
C PRO A 48 26.63 5.30 2.33
N ASP A 49 27.22 4.45 1.47
CA ASP A 49 26.68 4.19 0.13
C ASP A 49 25.35 3.42 0.23
N VAL A 50 25.33 2.39 1.11
CA VAL A 50 24.16 1.51 1.30
C VAL A 50 23.85 1.37 2.79
N ILE A 51 22.59 1.39 3.14
CA ILE A 51 22.08 1.09 4.48
C ILE A 51 21.21 -0.17 4.41
N LEU A 52 21.51 -1.14 5.26
CA LEU A 52 20.61 -2.23 5.61
C LEU A 52 19.79 -1.78 6.81
N MET A 53 18.47 -1.61 6.63
CA MET A 53 17.57 -1.02 7.62
C MET A 53 16.49 -2.03 8.02
N ASP A 54 16.44 -2.39 9.29
CA ASP A 54 15.28 -3.12 9.80
C ASP A 54 14.01 -2.26 9.71
N VAL A 55 12.89 -2.89 9.40
CA VAL A 55 11.56 -2.24 9.39
C VAL A 55 11.15 -1.83 10.80
N GLN A 56 11.42 -2.69 11.78
CA GLN A 56 11.02 -2.52 13.18
C GLN A 56 12.24 -2.58 14.08
N MET A 57 12.50 -1.51 14.81
CA MET A 57 13.54 -1.44 15.83
C MET A 57 12.90 -1.09 17.19
N ASP A 58 13.16 0.10 17.68
CA ASP A 58 12.66 0.65 18.95
C ASP A 58 11.14 0.86 18.98
N GLU A 59 10.52 1.16 17.82
CA GLU A 59 9.09 1.34 17.65
C GLU A 59 8.58 0.66 16.38
N VAL A 60 7.25 0.49 16.28
CA VAL A 60 6.60 -0.06 15.08
C VAL A 60 6.86 0.86 13.88
N ASN A 61 7.38 0.31 12.79
CA ASN A 61 7.73 1.04 11.56
C ASN A 61 8.81 2.14 11.74
N SER A 62 9.56 2.15 12.83
CA SER A 62 10.61 3.14 13.08
C SER A 62 11.68 3.17 11.97
N GLY A 63 12.01 2.01 11.38
CA GLY A 63 12.92 1.95 10.24
C GLY A 63 12.37 2.59 8.96
N ILE A 64 11.06 2.56 8.74
CA ILE A 64 10.41 3.26 7.62
C ILE A 64 10.53 4.78 7.82
N LEU A 65 10.27 5.27 9.03
CA LEU A 65 10.43 6.69 9.37
C LEU A 65 11.88 7.16 9.26
N ALA A 66 12.83 6.35 9.74
CA ALA A 66 14.27 6.63 9.59
C ALA A 66 14.67 6.66 8.11
N THR A 67 14.19 5.72 7.29
CA THR A 67 14.42 5.70 5.84
C THR A 67 13.95 7.00 5.20
N HIS A 68 12.72 7.45 5.49
CA HIS A 68 12.21 8.73 4.98
C HIS A 68 13.13 9.93 5.32
N ALA A 69 13.56 10.04 6.57
CA ALA A 69 14.44 11.12 7.02
C ALA A 69 15.84 11.07 6.34
N ILE A 70 16.37 9.85 6.14
CA ILE A 70 17.67 9.63 5.53
C ILE A 70 17.61 9.93 4.02
N THR A 71 16.68 9.35 3.28
CA THR A 71 16.58 9.52 1.82
C THR A 71 16.33 10.97 1.41
N ASN A 72 15.57 11.73 2.21
CA ASN A 72 15.37 13.17 2.00
C ASN A 72 16.63 14.01 2.24
N SER A 73 17.50 13.59 3.17
CA SER A 73 18.72 14.37 3.52
C SER A 73 19.98 13.86 2.79
N LEU A 74 20.00 12.63 2.33
CA LEU A 74 21.12 11.95 1.69
C LEU A 74 20.67 11.23 0.41
N PRO A 75 20.45 11.93 -0.71
CA PRO A 75 19.85 11.36 -1.91
C PRO A 75 20.70 10.30 -2.62
N HIS A 76 22.01 10.26 -2.32
CA HIS A 76 22.94 9.27 -2.87
C HIS A 76 23.02 7.99 -2.01
N THR A 77 22.57 8.02 -0.76
CA THR A 77 22.54 6.84 0.11
C THR A 77 21.36 5.95 -0.28
N ARG A 78 21.63 4.67 -0.54
CA ARG A 78 20.64 3.67 -0.91
C ARG A 78 20.17 2.89 0.30
N VAL A 79 18.87 2.73 0.50
CA VAL A 79 18.33 1.99 1.64
C VAL A 79 17.70 0.68 1.16
N ILE A 80 18.18 -0.43 1.71
CA ILE A 80 17.64 -1.78 1.56
C ILE A 80 16.92 -2.11 2.87
N MET A 81 15.61 -2.38 2.82
CA MET A 81 14.88 -2.80 4.02
C MET A 81 15.14 -4.28 4.32
N LEU A 82 15.39 -4.59 5.60
CA LEU A 82 15.44 -5.94 6.13
C LEU A 82 14.22 -6.21 7.01
N THR A 83 13.62 -7.40 6.92
CA THR A 83 12.42 -7.72 7.68
C THR A 83 12.21 -9.22 7.84
N VAL A 84 11.46 -9.60 8.86
CA VAL A 84 10.93 -10.95 9.02
C VAL A 84 9.54 -11.11 8.37
N HIS A 85 8.89 -10.02 7.94
CA HIS A 85 7.52 -10.01 7.45
C HIS A 85 7.46 -9.79 5.93
N ASN A 86 6.64 -10.60 5.26
CA ASN A 86 6.30 -10.42 3.84
C ASN A 86 4.88 -9.81 3.75
N ASN A 87 4.78 -8.48 3.97
CA ASN A 87 3.53 -7.74 3.94
C ASN A 87 3.58 -6.70 2.81
N ASP A 88 2.68 -6.82 1.83
CA ASP A 88 2.62 -5.96 0.65
C ASP A 88 2.42 -4.47 0.98
N ASP A 89 1.72 -4.15 2.07
CA ASP A 89 1.49 -2.75 2.48
C ASP A 89 2.78 -2.15 3.04
N ILE A 90 3.50 -2.87 3.90
CA ILE A 90 4.80 -2.46 4.45
C ILE A 90 5.83 -2.29 3.32
N ILE A 91 5.86 -3.21 2.35
CA ILE A 91 6.76 -3.13 1.20
C ILE A 91 6.47 -1.88 0.36
N ALA A 92 5.19 -1.59 0.12
CA ALA A 92 4.79 -0.40 -0.63
C ALA A 92 5.11 0.90 0.13
N ASP A 93 4.94 0.90 1.46
CA ASP A 93 5.28 2.05 2.31
C ASP A 93 6.79 2.28 2.34
N ALA A 94 7.59 1.22 2.46
CA ALA A 94 9.04 1.30 2.37
C ALA A 94 9.50 1.92 1.02
N TYR A 95 8.92 1.47 -0.09
CA TYR A 95 9.22 2.08 -1.41
C TYR A 95 8.83 3.56 -1.46
N ARG A 96 7.65 3.92 -0.95
CA ARG A 96 7.15 5.31 -0.95
C ARG A 96 8.08 6.28 -0.23
N VAL A 97 8.78 5.82 0.81
CA VAL A 97 9.75 6.61 1.57
C VAL A 97 11.18 6.55 1.00
N GLY A 98 11.38 5.85 -0.14
CA GLY A 98 12.64 5.85 -0.87
C GLY A 98 13.53 4.62 -0.67
N ALA A 99 13.03 3.53 -0.07
CA ALA A 99 13.75 2.26 -0.10
C ALA A 99 13.83 1.72 -1.54
N VAL A 100 14.99 1.19 -1.92
CA VAL A 100 15.25 0.70 -3.29
C VAL A 100 15.19 -0.83 -3.39
N ASP A 101 15.35 -1.54 -2.27
CA ASP A 101 15.15 -2.99 -2.21
C ASP A 101 14.56 -3.40 -0.86
N TYR A 102 14.04 -4.63 -0.82
CA TYR A 102 13.38 -5.20 0.36
C TYR A 102 13.73 -6.69 0.44
N ILE A 103 14.41 -7.09 1.50
CA ILE A 103 14.97 -8.43 1.68
C ILE A 103 14.44 -9.02 2.98
N LEU A 104 14.05 -10.30 2.94
CA LEU A 104 13.71 -11.04 4.15
C LEU A 104 14.97 -11.39 4.95
N LYS A 105 14.91 -11.33 6.28
CA LYS A 105 16.06 -11.61 7.18
C LYS A 105 16.55 -13.06 7.13
N ASP A 106 15.77 -13.97 6.55
CA ASP A 106 16.16 -15.37 6.27
C ASP A 106 16.84 -15.56 4.91
N ALA A 107 17.06 -14.46 4.18
CA ALA A 107 17.76 -14.51 2.90
C ALA A 107 19.21 -15.03 3.06
N THR A 108 19.69 -15.69 2.03
CA THR A 108 21.07 -16.21 2.01
C THR A 108 22.08 -15.05 2.00
N ARG A 109 23.28 -15.33 2.51
CA ARG A 109 24.41 -14.39 2.47
C ARG A 109 24.64 -13.80 1.07
N ASP A 110 24.66 -14.65 0.06
CA ASP A 110 24.90 -14.22 -1.32
C ASP A 110 23.80 -13.28 -1.82
N ALA A 111 22.54 -13.54 -1.45
CA ALA A 111 21.43 -12.68 -1.84
C ALA A 111 21.56 -11.26 -1.26
N VAL A 112 21.96 -11.14 0.00
CA VAL A 112 22.18 -9.82 0.66
C VAL A 112 23.35 -9.09 0.02
N CYS A 113 24.51 -9.75 -0.15
CA CYS A 113 25.68 -9.14 -0.77
C CYS A 113 25.43 -8.74 -2.23
N ASP A 114 24.72 -9.59 -2.99
CA ASP A 114 24.36 -9.30 -4.37
C ASP A 114 23.40 -8.11 -4.48
N SER A 115 22.46 -7.98 -3.55
CA SER A 115 21.58 -6.80 -3.50
C SER A 115 22.37 -5.53 -3.23
N ILE A 116 23.30 -5.53 -2.25
CA ILE A 116 24.17 -4.39 -1.96
C ILE A 116 24.93 -3.95 -3.21
N ARG A 117 25.54 -4.90 -3.95
CA ARG A 117 26.27 -4.60 -5.19
C ARG A 117 25.38 -3.99 -6.26
N LYS A 118 24.20 -4.59 -6.50
CA LYS A 118 23.23 -4.12 -7.52
C LYS A 118 22.73 -2.72 -7.22
N VAL A 119 22.36 -2.47 -5.98
CA VAL A 119 21.86 -1.17 -5.51
C VAL A 119 22.96 -0.09 -5.62
N TYR A 120 24.20 -0.42 -5.31
CA TYR A 120 25.35 0.48 -5.43
C TYR A 120 25.70 0.79 -6.88
N GLN A 121 25.65 -0.21 -7.77
CA GLN A 121 26.06 -0.07 -9.18
C GLN A 121 25.00 0.59 -10.07
N ASN A 122 23.74 0.53 -9.70
CA ASN A 122 22.63 1.02 -10.52
C ASN A 122 21.73 1.97 -9.70
N GLU A 123 21.81 3.25 -10.02
CA GLU A 123 21.00 4.27 -9.36
C GLU A 123 19.48 4.09 -9.58
N GLU A 124 19.09 3.49 -10.69
CA GLU A 124 17.69 3.20 -11.03
C GLU A 124 17.24 1.79 -10.58
N PHE A 125 18.04 1.11 -9.76
CA PHE A 125 17.71 -0.24 -9.31
C PHE A 125 16.43 -0.24 -8.47
N LEU A 126 15.53 -1.16 -8.78
CA LEU A 126 14.34 -1.47 -8.01
C LEU A 126 14.28 -2.97 -7.73
N GLY A 127 14.23 -3.32 -6.45
CA GLY A 127 14.19 -4.70 -5.99
C GLY A 127 13.00 -5.48 -6.56
N LYS A 128 13.20 -6.76 -6.87
CA LYS A 128 12.18 -7.62 -7.49
C LYS A 128 10.89 -7.70 -6.67
N LEU A 129 11.00 -7.74 -5.35
CA LEU A 129 9.86 -7.84 -4.44
C LEU A 129 9.03 -6.56 -4.46
N ILE A 130 9.69 -5.40 -4.38
CA ILE A 130 9.03 -4.10 -4.50
C ILE A 130 8.34 -3.97 -5.86
N ALA A 131 9.05 -4.29 -6.96
CA ALA A 131 8.49 -4.22 -8.30
C ALA A 131 7.25 -5.12 -8.49
N LYS A 132 7.24 -6.31 -7.88
CA LYS A 132 6.07 -7.20 -7.88
C LYS A 132 4.90 -6.58 -7.14
N VAL A 133 5.10 -6.13 -5.90
CA VAL A 133 4.05 -5.54 -5.06
C VAL A 133 3.44 -4.30 -5.71
N LEU A 134 4.26 -3.41 -6.28
CA LEU A 134 3.77 -2.22 -6.98
C LEU A 134 2.92 -2.59 -8.19
N ARG A 135 3.34 -3.56 -9.00
CA ARG A 135 2.57 -4.04 -10.15
C ARG A 135 1.22 -4.61 -9.73
N ASP A 136 1.20 -5.41 -8.66
CA ASP A 136 -0.03 -6.02 -8.14
C ASP A 136 -1.00 -4.95 -7.59
N LYS A 137 -0.47 -3.94 -6.88
CA LYS A 137 -1.27 -2.80 -6.41
C LYS A 137 -1.81 -1.95 -7.56
N MET A 138 -0.99 -1.63 -8.57
CA MET A 138 -1.44 -0.88 -9.76
C MET A 138 -2.54 -1.65 -10.51
N SER A 139 -2.38 -2.97 -10.68
CA SER A 139 -3.41 -3.80 -11.31
C SER A 139 -4.72 -3.82 -10.54
N LYS A 140 -4.68 -3.87 -9.21
CA LYS A 140 -5.87 -3.77 -8.35
C LYS A 140 -6.55 -2.40 -8.47
N MET A 141 -5.77 -1.32 -8.44
CA MET A 141 -6.29 0.05 -8.62
C MET A 141 -6.97 0.22 -9.97
N GLN A 142 -6.35 -0.24 -11.06
CA GLN A 142 -6.90 -0.16 -12.40
C GLN A 142 -8.23 -0.95 -12.52
N LYS A 143 -8.32 -2.14 -11.93
CA LYS A 143 -9.56 -2.92 -11.89
C LYS A 143 -10.66 -2.20 -11.11
N GLN A 144 -10.31 -1.56 -10.01
CA GLN A 144 -11.25 -0.79 -9.19
C GLN A 144 -11.76 0.43 -9.95
N GLU A 145 -10.89 1.17 -10.63
CA GLU A 145 -11.25 2.31 -11.46
C GLU A 145 -12.21 1.92 -12.60
N ILE A 146 -11.90 0.85 -13.33
CA ILE A 146 -12.79 0.31 -14.37
C ILE A 146 -14.15 -0.08 -13.78
N SER A 147 -14.18 -0.68 -12.59
CA SER A 147 -15.42 -1.08 -11.92
C SER A 147 -16.27 0.13 -11.52
N ILE A 148 -15.64 1.22 -11.08
CA ILE A 148 -16.31 2.48 -10.75
C ILE A 148 -16.94 3.11 -12.00
N LEU A 149 -16.16 3.22 -13.09
CA LEU A 149 -16.65 3.77 -14.37
C LEU A 149 -17.81 2.93 -14.94
N TYR A 150 -17.71 1.61 -14.87
CA TYR A 150 -18.78 0.70 -15.26
C TYR A 150 -20.05 0.97 -14.45
N LEU A 151 -19.93 1.07 -13.12
CA LEU A 151 -21.07 1.32 -12.24
C LEU A 151 -21.69 2.70 -12.49
N ILE A 152 -20.89 3.74 -12.66
CA ILE A 152 -21.39 5.10 -13.00
C ILE A 152 -22.20 5.08 -14.30
N ASN A 153 -21.72 4.43 -15.36
CA ASN A 153 -22.45 4.32 -16.61
C ASN A 153 -23.79 3.62 -16.45
N HIS A 154 -23.86 2.58 -15.61
CA HIS A 154 -25.09 1.86 -15.33
C HIS A 154 -26.06 2.65 -14.45
N LEU A 155 -25.57 3.49 -13.54
CA LEU A 155 -26.40 4.42 -12.77
C LEU A 155 -27.07 5.46 -13.65
N PHE A 156 -26.40 5.97 -14.69
CA PHE A 156 -27.03 6.85 -15.68
C PHE A 156 -28.13 6.18 -16.51
N ALA A 157 -28.15 4.86 -16.61
CA ALA A 157 -29.20 4.10 -17.29
C ALA A 157 -30.46 3.89 -16.43
N LEU A 158 -30.46 4.30 -15.16
CA LEU A 158 -31.63 4.27 -14.30
C LEU A 158 -32.61 5.39 -14.67
N THR A 159 -33.92 5.08 -14.63
CA THR A 159 -34.96 6.09 -14.73
C THR A 159 -34.96 6.97 -13.46
N PRO A 160 -35.55 8.19 -13.51
CA PRO A 160 -35.66 9.05 -12.32
C PRO A 160 -36.33 8.35 -11.13
N THR A 161 -37.34 7.52 -11.37
CA THR A 161 -38.02 6.75 -10.32
C THR A 161 -37.12 5.66 -9.73
N GLU A 162 -36.35 4.96 -10.57
CA GLU A 162 -35.40 3.94 -10.11
C GLU A 162 -34.26 4.57 -9.30
N MET A 163 -33.73 5.70 -9.75
CA MET A 163 -32.69 6.45 -9.02
C MET A 163 -33.19 6.94 -7.66
N MET A 164 -34.43 7.46 -7.61
CA MET A 164 -35.07 7.89 -6.36
C MET A 164 -35.22 6.72 -5.37
N ILE A 165 -35.65 5.55 -5.85
CA ILE A 165 -35.80 4.35 -5.00
C ILE A 165 -34.42 3.85 -4.55
N LEU A 166 -33.42 3.88 -5.42
CA LEU A 166 -32.03 3.52 -5.08
C LEU A 166 -31.50 4.42 -3.96
N LYS A 167 -31.67 5.75 -4.04
CA LYS A 167 -31.29 6.70 -2.98
C LYS A 167 -31.93 6.35 -1.63
N LEU A 168 -33.23 6.00 -1.63
CA LEU A 168 -33.94 5.63 -0.40
C LEU A 168 -33.43 4.30 0.19
N LEU A 169 -33.08 3.33 -0.65
CA LEU A 169 -32.42 2.08 -0.22
C LEU A 169 -31.01 2.34 0.35
N TYR A 170 -30.24 3.22 -0.28
CA TYR A 170 -28.93 3.66 0.22
C TYR A 170 -29.03 4.30 1.61
N GLN A 171 -30.11 5.06 1.88
CA GLN A 171 -30.46 5.62 3.19
C GLN A 171 -31.02 4.59 4.18
N LYS A 172 -30.89 3.29 3.89
CA LYS A 172 -31.36 2.16 4.73
C LYS A 172 -32.90 2.11 4.94
N LYS A 173 -33.69 2.75 4.10
CA LYS A 173 -35.15 2.64 4.19
C LYS A 173 -35.62 1.26 3.73
N THR A 174 -36.59 0.71 4.45
CA THR A 174 -37.24 -0.56 4.09
C THR A 174 -38.24 -0.37 2.95
N ARG A 175 -38.61 -1.46 2.23
CA ARG A 175 -39.61 -1.44 1.16
C ARG A 175 -40.91 -0.79 1.63
N LYS A 176 -41.38 -1.12 2.85
CA LYS A 176 -42.58 -0.58 3.47
C LYS A 176 -42.48 0.94 3.70
N MET A 177 -41.32 1.42 4.14
CA MET A 177 -41.08 2.86 4.32
C MET A 177 -41.09 3.60 2.99
N ILE A 178 -40.43 3.02 1.96
CA ILE A 178 -40.41 3.60 0.61
C ILE A 178 -41.81 3.65 0.00
N ALA A 179 -42.57 2.57 0.12
CA ALA A 179 -43.93 2.50 -0.36
C ALA A 179 -44.83 3.60 0.26
N LYS A 180 -44.72 3.76 1.59
CA LYS A 180 -45.48 4.81 2.33
C LYS A 180 -45.05 6.23 1.90
N GLU A 181 -43.75 6.47 1.79
CA GLU A 181 -43.19 7.80 1.45
C GLU A 181 -43.52 8.23 0.02
N LYS A 182 -43.57 7.28 -0.90
CA LYS A 182 -43.83 7.55 -2.32
C LYS A 182 -45.27 7.28 -2.75
N PHE A 183 -46.15 6.95 -1.80
CA PHE A 183 -47.55 6.68 -2.06
C PHE A 183 -47.82 5.61 -3.13
N ILE A 184 -47.01 4.53 -3.13
CA ILE A 184 -47.10 3.38 -4.04
C ILE A 184 -47.20 2.07 -3.25
N SER A 185 -47.55 0.96 -3.91
CA SER A 185 -47.61 -0.34 -3.25
C SER A 185 -46.21 -0.92 -2.97
N GLU A 186 -46.07 -1.76 -1.95
CA GLU A 186 -44.82 -2.49 -1.69
C GLU A 186 -44.44 -3.40 -2.88
N GLU A 187 -45.41 -3.93 -3.61
CA GLU A 187 -45.16 -4.73 -4.81
C GLU A 187 -44.59 -3.87 -5.94
N THR A 188 -45.04 -2.64 -6.10
CA THR A 188 -44.45 -1.67 -7.06
C THR A 188 -43.01 -1.37 -6.71
N VAL A 189 -42.70 -1.13 -5.42
CA VAL A 189 -41.31 -0.94 -4.96
C VAL A 189 -40.45 -2.17 -5.29
N LYS A 190 -40.96 -3.38 -5.06
CA LYS A 190 -40.23 -4.64 -5.36
C LYS A 190 -39.94 -4.80 -6.86
N ILE A 191 -40.87 -4.39 -7.72
CA ILE A 191 -40.66 -4.41 -9.18
C ILE A 191 -39.53 -3.45 -9.56
N HIS A 192 -39.53 -2.23 -9.06
CA HIS A 192 -38.47 -1.27 -9.30
C HIS A 192 -37.10 -1.78 -8.79
N ILE A 193 -37.07 -2.33 -7.57
CA ILE A 193 -35.84 -2.92 -7.03
C ILE A 193 -35.28 -4.02 -7.95
N ARG A 194 -36.12 -4.90 -8.48
CA ARG A 194 -35.72 -5.95 -9.41
C ARG A 194 -35.13 -5.35 -10.70
N HIS A 195 -35.73 -4.28 -11.23
CA HIS A 195 -35.18 -3.59 -12.40
C HIS A 195 -33.85 -2.92 -12.13
N ILE A 196 -33.67 -2.26 -10.96
CA ILE A 196 -32.43 -1.65 -10.53
C ILE A 196 -31.34 -2.72 -10.42
N LEU A 197 -31.60 -3.82 -9.71
CA LEU A 197 -30.66 -4.93 -9.56
C LEU A 197 -30.20 -5.48 -10.91
N ARG A 198 -31.13 -5.68 -11.85
CA ARG A 198 -30.82 -6.16 -13.20
C ARG A 198 -29.99 -5.14 -13.99
N LYS A 199 -30.28 -3.85 -13.90
CA LYS A 199 -29.57 -2.78 -14.62
C LYS A 199 -28.17 -2.57 -14.07
N LEU A 200 -27.98 -2.71 -12.75
CA LEU A 200 -26.68 -2.56 -12.08
C LEU A 200 -25.90 -3.86 -11.94
N ASP A 201 -26.43 -4.98 -12.44
CA ASP A 201 -25.84 -6.30 -12.41
C ASP A 201 -25.51 -6.82 -10.99
N PHE A 202 -26.50 -6.68 -10.07
CA PHE A 202 -26.41 -7.20 -8.71
C PHE A 202 -27.46 -8.25 -8.44
N ASN A 203 -27.15 -9.24 -7.60
CA ASN A 203 -28.07 -10.30 -7.21
C ASN A 203 -28.97 -9.89 -6.04
N THR A 204 -28.48 -9.07 -5.13
CA THR A 204 -29.21 -8.65 -3.92
C THR A 204 -29.10 -7.16 -3.64
N THR A 205 -30.13 -6.61 -2.99
CA THR A 205 -30.13 -5.21 -2.54
C THR A 205 -29.01 -4.92 -1.53
N SER A 206 -28.71 -5.89 -0.65
CA SER A 206 -27.66 -5.74 0.36
C SER A 206 -26.26 -5.64 -0.29
N GLU A 207 -25.98 -6.51 -1.24
CA GLU A 207 -24.76 -6.50 -2.04
C GLU A 207 -24.60 -5.18 -2.80
N MET A 208 -25.65 -4.76 -3.52
CA MET A 208 -25.68 -3.50 -4.27
C MET A 208 -25.37 -2.30 -3.37
N VAL A 209 -26.09 -2.13 -2.26
CA VAL A 209 -25.91 -1.00 -1.36
C VAL A 209 -24.53 -1.02 -0.70
N SER A 210 -24.01 -2.19 -0.36
CA SER A 210 -22.65 -2.35 0.19
C SER A 210 -21.57 -1.91 -0.81
N ASN A 211 -21.68 -2.34 -2.07
CA ASN A 211 -20.75 -1.95 -3.14
C ASN A 211 -20.81 -0.44 -3.43
N LEU A 212 -22.02 0.13 -3.55
CA LEU A 212 -22.16 1.56 -3.76
C LEU A 212 -21.53 2.41 -2.66
N ARG A 213 -21.62 1.96 -1.38
CA ARG A 213 -20.95 2.62 -0.26
C ARG A 213 -19.44 2.48 -0.30
N HIS A 214 -18.96 1.26 -0.56
CA HIS A 214 -17.53 1.00 -0.64
C HIS A 214 -16.83 1.85 -1.73
N MET A 215 -17.53 2.08 -2.83
CA MET A 215 -17.02 2.85 -3.96
C MET A 215 -17.26 4.37 -3.85
N GLY A 216 -18.03 4.86 -2.85
CA GLY A 216 -18.33 6.29 -2.66
C GLY A 216 -19.13 6.92 -3.81
N VAL A 217 -19.71 6.11 -4.70
CA VAL A 217 -20.31 6.60 -5.96
C VAL A 217 -21.57 7.44 -5.73
N MET A 218 -22.33 7.17 -4.67
CA MET A 218 -23.58 7.89 -4.41
C MET A 218 -23.37 9.33 -3.93
N GLU A 219 -22.26 9.61 -3.26
CA GLU A 219 -21.87 10.96 -2.81
C GLU A 219 -21.71 11.90 -4.00
N TYR A 220 -21.18 11.40 -5.12
CA TYR A 220 -21.08 12.16 -6.38
C TYR A 220 -22.43 12.60 -6.97
N PHE A 221 -23.50 11.83 -6.72
CA PHE A 221 -24.84 12.18 -7.20
C PHE A 221 -25.60 13.09 -6.24
N GLU A 222 -25.22 13.16 -4.95
CA GLU A 222 -25.83 14.07 -3.96
C GLU A 222 -25.28 15.50 -4.10
N GLU A 223 -24.01 15.69 -4.42
CA GLU A 223 -23.37 17.01 -4.62
C GLU A 223 -23.87 17.78 -5.86
N ARG A 224 -24.50 17.11 -6.83
CA ARG A 224 -24.98 17.74 -8.06
C ARG A 224 -26.44 18.22 -8.00
N GLU A 225 -27.17 17.92 -6.94
CA GLU A 225 -28.55 18.34 -6.75
C GLU A 225 -28.72 19.51 -5.75
N GLY A 226 -27.63 20.02 -5.17
CA GLY A 226 -27.55 21.23 -4.34
C GLY A 226 -27.06 22.42 -5.15
#